data_0318d1f1ffae47a5384c1e26705c7e01
#
_entry.id   0318d1f1ffae47a5384c1e26705c7e01
#
_cell.length_a   1.000
_cell.length_b   1.000
_cell.length_c   1.000
_cell.angle_alpha   90.00
_cell.angle_beta   90.00
_cell.angle_gamma   90.00
#
_symmetry.space_group_name_H-M   'P 1'
#
loop_
_entity.id
_entity.type
_entity.pdbx_description
1 polymer ?
#
loop_
_entity_poly.entity_id
_entity_poly.type
_entity_poly.pdbx_seq_one_letter_code
_entity_poly.pdbx_strand_id
1 'polypeptide(L)'
;MPRKKVSEMTPYERVDSRMKGMSWEEAEDVGVEILARCIALHIFAREDIDEYLPKLFKRLRVRACEWAKTEGSFPLAMAKSAVRHQKEMEDDKTKIIPINSH
;
A
#
# COMPACT_ATOMS: atom_id res chain seq x y z
N MET A 1 -4.56 -28.59 7.62
CA MET A 1 -3.33 -28.47 6.85
C MET A 1 -2.29 -27.66 7.63
N PRO A 2 -1.05 -28.12 7.64
CA PRO A 2 -0.03 -27.34 8.32
C PRO A 2 0.21 -26.01 7.58
N ARG A 3 0.39 -24.95 8.36
CA ARG A 3 0.72 -23.64 7.78
C ARG A 3 2.16 -23.67 7.28
N LYS A 4 2.40 -22.98 6.17
CA LYS A 4 3.77 -22.76 5.71
C LYS A 4 4.53 -21.95 6.75
N LYS A 5 5.77 -22.31 6.99
CA LYS A 5 6.66 -21.49 7.80
C LYS A 5 6.95 -20.20 7.06
N VAL A 6 7.17 -19.11 7.79
CA VAL A 6 7.48 -17.81 7.18
C VAL A 6 8.67 -17.91 6.25
N SER A 7 9.69 -18.70 6.60
CA SER A 7 10.87 -18.92 5.77
C SER A 7 10.56 -19.60 4.43
N GLU A 8 9.44 -20.31 4.34
CA GLU A 8 9.03 -21.02 3.11
C GLU A 8 8.07 -20.20 2.26
N MET A 9 7.60 -19.07 2.76
CA MET A 9 6.67 -18.20 2.04
C MET A 9 7.40 -17.32 1.04
N THR A 10 6.77 -17.12 -0.12
CA THR A 10 7.19 -16.08 -1.05
C THR A 10 6.93 -14.70 -0.43
N PRO A 11 7.58 -13.64 -0.92
CA PRO A 11 7.25 -12.27 -0.47
C PRO A 11 5.76 -11.96 -0.59
N TYR A 12 5.11 -12.39 -1.68
CA TYR A 12 3.68 -12.24 -1.87
C TYR A 12 2.89 -12.91 -0.75
N GLU A 13 3.21 -14.16 -0.44
CA GLU A 13 2.50 -14.92 0.59
C GLU A 13 2.68 -14.29 1.98
N ARG A 14 3.88 -13.76 2.27
CA ARG A 14 4.15 -13.08 3.54
C ARG A 14 3.30 -11.82 3.69
N VAL A 15 3.20 -11.03 2.64
CA VAL A 15 2.40 -9.81 2.63
C VAL A 15 0.92 -10.17 2.80
N ASP A 16 0.43 -11.11 2.01
CA ASP A 16 -0.96 -11.54 2.06
C ASP A 16 -1.34 -12.04 3.46
N SER A 17 -0.50 -12.86 4.05
CA SER A 17 -0.70 -13.38 5.41
C SER A 17 -0.75 -12.25 6.44
N ARG A 18 0.14 -11.26 6.33
CA ARG A 18 0.22 -10.14 7.28
C ARG A 18 -0.98 -9.21 7.16
N MET A 19 -1.52 -9.07 5.95
CA MET A 19 -2.64 -8.15 5.70
C MET A 19 -4.00 -8.68 6.18
N LYS A 20 -4.10 -9.96 6.50
CA LYS A 20 -5.34 -10.54 7.02
C LYS A 20 -5.79 -9.81 8.28
N GLY A 21 -7.05 -9.37 8.28
CA GLY A 21 -7.62 -8.66 9.42
C GLY A 21 -7.27 -7.18 9.52
N MET A 22 -6.42 -6.67 8.63
CA MET A 22 -6.10 -5.25 8.60
C MET A 22 -7.11 -4.48 7.76
N SER A 23 -7.40 -3.23 8.17
CA SER A 23 -8.01 -2.26 7.26
C SER A 23 -6.95 -1.83 6.24
N TRP A 24 -7.37 -1.21 5.15
CA TRP A 24 -6.39 -0.76 4.17
C TRP A 24 -5.55 0.42 4.72
N GLU A 25 -6.11 1.21 5.61
CA GLU A 25 -5.37 2.28 6.28
C GLU A 25 -4.23 1.73 7.14
N GLU A 26 -4.51 0.66 7.90
CA GLU A 26 -3.48 -0.02 8.70
C GLU A 26 -2.42 -0.65 7.81
N ALA A 27 -2.84 -1.28 6.72
CA ALA A 27 -1.92 -1.91 5.78
C ALA A 27 -1.01 -0.87 5.11
N GLU A 28 -1.55 0.31 4.79
CA GLU A 28 -0.76 1.41 4.24
C GLU A 28 0.30 1.87 5.23
N ASP A 29 -0.08 2.06 6.51
CA ASP A 29 0.86 2.46 7.55
C ASP A 29 1.99 1.45 7.72
N VAL A 30 1.65 0.15 7.74
CA VAL A 30 2.65 -0.92 7.84
C VAL A 30 3.56 -0.92 6.61
N GLY A 31 2.99 -0.72 5.42
CA GLY A 31 3.76 -0.66 4.18
C GLY A 31 4.75 0.51 4.17
N VAL A 32 4.32 1.66 4.62
CA VAL A 32 5.18 2.86 4.73
C VAL A 32 6.35 2.57 5.67
N GLU A 33 6.09 1.95 6.82
CA GLU A 33 7.14 1.60 7.77
C GLU A 33 8.17 0.63 7.17
N ILE A 34 7.71 -0.37 6.45
CA ILE A 34 8.61 -1.32 5.80
C ILE A 34 9.47 -0.62 4.75
N LEU A 35 8.85 0.18 3.89
CA LEU A 35 9.57 0.91 2.84
C LEU A 35 10.55 1.92 3.43
N ALA A 36 10.14 2.62 4.49
CA ALA A 36 11.00 3.59 5.16
C ALA A 36 12.28 2.93 5.67
N ARG A 37 12.16 1.74 6.25
CA ARG A 37 13.33 0.99 6.71
C ARG A 37 14.24 0.56 5.57
N CYS A 38 13.66 0.15 4.45
CA CYS A 38 14.42 -0.21 3.26
C CYS A 38 15.17 1.01 2.71
N ILE A 39 14.49 2.15 2.62
CA ILE A 39 15.10 3.40 2.16
C ILE A 39 16.23 3.82 3.11
N ALA A 40 16.01 3.70 4.42
CA ALA A 40 17.03 4.04 5.41
C ALA A 40 18.30 3.19 5.23
N LEU A 41 18.16 1.91 4.89
CA LEU A 41 19.31 1.05 4.61
C LEU A 41 20.10 1.55 3.40
N HIS A 42 19.43 2.03 2.35
CA HIS A 42 20.10 2.62 1.19
C HIS A 42 20.85 3.91 1.56
N ILE A 43 20.25 4.74 2.41
CA ILE A 43 20.92 5.95 2.92
C ILE A 43 22.15 5.56 3.72
N PHE A 44 22.03 4.54 4.58
CA PHE A 44 23.15 4.02 5.37
C PHE A 44 24.29 3.51 4.50
N ALA A 45 23.95 2.87 3.39
CA ALA A 45 24.92 2.37 2.42
C ALA A 45 25.48 3.48 1.53
N ARG A 46 25.07 4.73 1.72
CA ARG A 46 25.49 5.89 0.94
C ARG A 46 25.19 5.77 -0.55
N GLU A 47 24.09 5.09 -0.88
CA GLU A 47 23.61 5.03 -2.24
C GLU A 47 22.89 6.33 -2.61
N ASP A 48 22.84 6.63 -3.90
CA ASP A 48 22.13 7.82 -4.39
C ASP A 48 20.62 7.61 -4.28
N ILE A 49 20.02 8.25 -3.26
CA ILE A 49 18.58 8.14 -3.01
C ILE A 49 17.78 8.79 -4.13
N ASP A 50 18.26 9.86 -4.72
CA ASP A 50 17.57 10.54 -5.81
C ASP A 50 17.50 9.67 -7.06
N GLU A 51 18.44 8.77 -7.23
CA GLU A 51 18.38 7.75 -8.30
C GLU A 51 17.51 6.57 -7.92
N TYR A 52 17.57 6.13 -6.65
CA TYR A 52 16.87 4.94 -6.16
C TYR A 52 15.36 5.15 -6.05
N LEU A 53 14.91 6.27 -5.49
CA LEU A 53 13.49 6.51 -5.22
C LEU A 53 12.60 6.47 -6.46
N PRO A 54 12.97 7.10 -7.58
CA PRO A 54 12.13 7.02 -8.79
C PRO A 54 11.96 5.58 -9.30
N LYS A 55 13.02 4.76 -9.19
CA LYS A 55 12.96 3.36 -9.59
C LYS A 55 12.02 2.56 -8.69
N LEU A 56 12.07 2.81 -7.38
CA LEU A 56 11.19 2.17 -6.41
C LEU A 56 9.74 2.56 -6.68
N PHE A 57 9.46 3.84 -6.87
CA PHE A 57 8.10 4.31 -7.14
C PHE A 57 7.54 3.74 -8.44
N LYS A 58 8.38 3.59 -9.47
CA LYS A 58 7.96 2.97 -10.72
C LYS A 58 7.55 1.51 -10.49
N ARG A 59 8.32 0.76 -9.72
CA ARG A 59 7.98 -0.62 -9.37
C ARG A 59 6.69 -0.70 -8.60
N LEU A 60 6.49 0.19 -7.62
CA LEU A 60 5.25 0.24 -6.84
C LEU A 60 4.05 0.53 -7.72
N ARG A 61 4.18 1.47 -8.64
CA ARG A 61 3.10 1.83 -9.57
C ARG A 61 2.72 0.65 -10.46
N VAL A 62 3.70 -0.05 -11.01
CA VAL A 62 3.46 -1.22 -11.86
C VAL A 62 2.71 -2.30 -11.07
N ARG A 63 3.18 -2.61 -9.85
CA ARG A 63 2.54 -3.62 -9.00
C ARG A 63 1.13 -3.20 -8.59
N ALA A 64 0.94 -1.94 -8.26
CA ALA A 64 -0.37 -1.43 -7.89
C ALA A 64 -1.37 -1.58 -9.05
N CYS A 65 -0.94 -1.28 -10.28
CA CYS A 65 -1.78 -1.46 -11.46
C CYS A 65 -2.13 -2.94 -11.70
N GLU A 66 -1.20 -3.83 -11.45
CA GLU A 66 -1.46 -5.28 -11.56
C GLU A 66 -2.50 -5.72 -10.53
N TRP A 67 -2.37 -5.26 -9.30
CA TRP A 67 -3.33 -5.57 -8.23
C TRP A 67 -4.72 -5.00 -8.52
N ALA A 68 -4.79 -3.81 -9.09
CA ALA A 68 -6.07 -3.18 -9.42
C ALA A 68 -6.89 -4.00 -10.42
N LYS A 69 -6.23 -4.90 -11.16
CA LYS A 69 -6.91 -5.80 -12.10
C LYS A 69 -7.47 -7.05 -11.43
N THR A 70 -7.17 -7.28 -10.15
CA THR A 70 -7.55 -8.49 -9.42
C THR A 70 -8.49 -8.17 -8.26
N GLU A 71 -9.67 -7.60 -8.59
CA GLU A 71 -10.62 -7.09 -7.60
C GLU A 71 -11.01 -8.11 -6.52
N GLY A 72 -11.15 -9.37 -6.90
CA GLY A 72 -11.56 -10.43 -5.98
C GLY A 72 -10.49 -10.89 -5.01
N SER A 73 -9.28 -10.38 -5.12
CA SER A 73 -8.14 -10.83 -4.30
C SER A 73 -7.99 -10.06 -2.99
N PHE A 74 -8.70 -8.95 -2.83
CA PHE A 74 -8.60 -8.15 -1.61
C PHE A 74 -9.44 -8.74 -0.48
N PRO A 75 -8.91 -8.74 0.76
CA PRO A 75 -9.73 -9.10 1.92
C PRO A 75 -10.95 -8.17 2.03
N LEU A 76 -12.07 -8.73 2.51
CA LEU A 76 -13.33 -7.97 2.60
C LEU A 76 -13.18 -6.70 3.42
N ALA A 77 -12.45 -6.75 4.53
CA ALA A 77 -12.26 -5.57 5.39
C ALA A 77 -11.54 -4.45 4.64
N MET A 78 -10.55 -4.80 3.83
CA MET A 78 -9.81 -3.82 3.03
C MET A 78 -10.68 -3.24 1.91
N ALA A 79 -11.50 -4.08 1.28
CA ALA A 79 -12.43 -3.61 0.24
C ALA A 79 -13.44 -2.62 0.82
N LYS A 80 -13.97 -2.91 2.00
CA LYS A 80 -14.91 -2.00 2.69
C LYS A 80 -14.23 -0.69 3.07
N SER A 81 -13.00 -0.74 3.58
CA SER A 81 -12.22 0.45 3.91
C SER A 81 -11.97 1.31 2.68
N ALA A 82 -11.63 0.70 1.55
CA ALA A 82 -11.39 1.42 0.30
C ALA A 82 -12.64 2.16 -0.17
N VAL A 83 -13.80 1.50 -0.11
CA VAL A 83 -15.07 2.13 -0.49
C VAL A 83 -15.38 3.32 0.41
N ARG A 84 -15.22 3.15 1.72
CA ARG A 84 -15.45 4.22 2.69
C ARG A 84 -14.53 5.40 2.45
N HIS A 85 -13.24 5.13 2.22
CA HIS A 85 -12.26 6.17 1.94
C HIS A 85 -12.60 6.95 0.67
N GLN A 86 -13.04 6.26 -0.38
CA GLN A 86 -13.46 6.90 -1.61
C GLN A 86 -14.63 7.84 -1.38
N LYS A 87 -15.62 7.44 -0.58
CA LYS A 87 -16.75 8.28 -0.23
C LYS A 87 -16.32 9.53 0.53
N GLU A 88 -15.40 9.38 1.49
CA GLU A 88 -14.86 10.51 2.24
C GLU A 88 -14.14 11.50 1.33
N MET A 89 -13.38 11.02 0.36
CA MET A 89 -12.71 11.89 -0.61
C MET A 89 -13.71 12.64 -1.50
N GLU A 90 -14.77 11.98 -1.92
CA GLU A 90 -15.83 12.60 -2.71
C GLU A 90 -16.54 13.70 -1.91
N ASP A 91 -16.84 13.43 -0.63
CA ASP A 91 -17.44 14.42 0.27
C ASP A 91 -16.52 15.63 0.44
N ASP A 92 -15.22 15.41 0.61
CA ASP A 92 -14.26 16.49 0.74
C ASP A 92 -14.19 17.34 -0.53
N LYS A 93 -14.23 16.73 -1.69
CA LYS A 93 -14.28 17.46 -2.96
C LYS A 93 -15.54 18.33 -3.05
N THR A 94 -16.66 17.79 -2.61
CA THR A 94 -17.92 18.52 -2.59
C THR A 94 -17.86 19.72 -1.67
N LYS A 95 -17.21 19.58 -0.52
CA LYS A 95 -17.03 20.67 0.45
C LYS A 95 -16.09 21.74 -0.06
N ILE A 96 -15.07 21.36 -0.80
CA ILE A 96 -14.05 22.29 -1.31
C ILE A 96 -14.60 23.16 -2.43
N ILE A 97 -15.44 22.61 -3.30
CA ILE A 97 -15.99 23.32 -4.45
C ILE A 97 -16.67 24.64 -4.05
N PRO A 98 -17.57 24.69 -3.03
CA PRO A 98 -18.18 25.96 -2.62
C PRO A 98 -17.16 26.97 -2.14
N ILE A 99 -16.09 26.55 -1.51
CA ILE A 99 -15.04 27.45 -1.03
C ILE A 99 -14.27 28.05 -2.19
N ASN A 100 -13.99 27.25 -3.20
CA ASN A 100 -13.23 27.68 -4.36
C ASN A 100 -14.02 28.56 -5.31
N SER A 101 -15.32 28.62 -5.18
CA SER A 101 -16.16 29.42 -6.04
C SER A 101 -16.20 30.90 -5.63
N HIS A 102 -15.50 31.26 -4.59
CA HIS A 102 -15.39 32.65 -4.14
C HIS A 102 -14.50 33.50 -5.03
#